data_8f758bca0bbbeff6c8ec3cff47485642
#
_entry.id   8f758bca0bbbeff6c8ec3cff47485642
#
_cell.length_a   1.000
_cell.length_b   1.000
_cell.length_c   1.000
_cell.angle_alpha   90.00
_cell.angle_beta   90.00
_cell.angle_gamma   90.00
#
_symmetry.space_group_name_H-M   'P 1'
#
loop_
_entity.id
_entity.type
_entity.pdbx_description
1 polymer ?
#
loop_
_entity_poly.entity_id
_entity_poly.type
_entity_poly.pdbx_seq_one_letter_code
_entity_poly.pdbx_strand_id
1 'polypeptide(L)'
;EAFGSVRMRSKSWVVNAAGLGAKQISDLLGLTGYRVIGSRSNYIILHKRMGKLLPMPVYPVPSNTYMGIHITPTVDGNVTVGPDAENTDVLDDYSVPQANMDSLAVEGAKLWPHIFKKDQIRTFAGIQPKWVDENGAIQDWKVEIRDDVAPNAVNLVGIESPGLTGSVPLARYVIGLMQEREKFEENPGFD
;
A
#
# COMPACT_ATOMS: atom_id res chain seq x y z
N GLU A 1 -22.78 -5.52 -14.19
CA GLU A 1 -23.84 -5.98 -13.27
C GLU A 1 -23.73 -5.19 -11.99
N ALA A 2 -24.77 -4.45 -11.62
CA ALA A 2 -24.80 -3.67 -10.41
C ALA A 2 -24.85 -4.64 -9.21
N PHE A 3 -23.79 -4.67 -8.42
CA PHE A 3 -23.83 -5.30 -7.10
C PHE A 3 -24.93 -4.60 -6.28
N GLY A 4 -25.91 -5.38 -5.81
CA GLY A 4 -27.00 -4.87 -5.02
C GLY A 4 -26.47 -4.09 -3.82
N SER A 5 -27.09 -2.96 -3.49
CA SER A 5 -26.70 -2.15 -2.34
C SER A 5 -26.94 -2.94 -1.06
N VAL A 6 -25.88 -3.28 -0.36
CA VAL A 6 -25.97 -3.85 1.00
C VAL A 6 -26.03 -2.67 1.98
N ARG A 7 -27.16 -2.48 2.63
CA ARG A 7 -27.30 -1.51 3.71
C ARG A 7 -26.84 -2.17 5.02
N MET A 8 -25.66 -1.79 5.49
CA MET A 8 -25.21 -2.18 6.84
C MET A 8 -25.61 -1.12 7.85
N ARG A 9 -26.17 -1.57 8.99
CA ARG A 9 -26.35 -0.72 10.18
C ARG A 9 -25.39 -1.20 11.25
N SER A 10 -24.44 -0.39 11.62
CA SER A 10 -23.66 -0.60 12.83
C SER A 10 -24.31 0.16 14.00
N LYS A 11 -24.36 -0.48 15.16
CA LYS A 11 -24.68 0.21 16.44
C LYS A 11 -23.40 0.76 17.10
N SER A 12 -22.27 0.50 16.48
CA SER A 12 -20.94 0.84 16.95
C SER A 12 -20.21 1.65 15.87
N TRP A 13 -18.90 1.58 15.88
CA TRP A 13 -18.03 2.27 14.94
C TRP A 13 -17.88 1.55 13.61
N VAL A 14 -17.66 2.33 12.57
CA VAL A 14 -17.21 1.85 11.25
C VAL A 14 -15.81 2.40 11.01
N VAL A 15 -14.86 1.52 10.71
CA VAL A 15 -13.50 1.94 10.34
C VAL A 15 -13.27 1.60 8.87
N ASN A 16 -13.15 2.63 8.04
CA ASN A 16 -12.76 2.48 6.66
C ASN A 16 -11.23 2.31 6.57
N ALA A 17 -10.77 1.10 6.37
CA ALA A 17 -9.37 0.76 6.13
C ALA A 17 -9.22 -0.01 4.81
N ALA A 18 -9.98 0.39 3.77
CA ALA A 18 -10.16 -0.37 2.54
C ALA A 18 -9.04 -0.17 1.49
N GLY A 19 -7.97 0.57 1.80
CA GLY A 19 -6.83 0.75 0.88
C GLY A 19 -7.27 1.36 -0.45
N LEU A 20 -7.09 0.66 -1.57
CA LEU A 20 -7.54 1.11 -2.90
C LEU A 20 -9.05 1.34 -2.98
N GLY A 21 -9.84 0.63 -2.17
CA GLY A 21 -11.29 0.79 -2.06
C GLY A 21 -11.73 1.90 -1.10
N ALA A 22 -10.81 2.62 -0.47
CA ALA A 22 -11.15 3.62 0.56
C ALA A 22 -12.09 4.71 0.04
N LYS A 23 -11.91 5.14 -1.22
CA LYS A 23 -12.80 6.13 -1.82
C LYS A 23 -14.26 5.67 -1.89
N GLN A 24 -14.49 4.42 -2.32
CA GLN A 24 -15.86 3.89 -2.43
C GLN A 24 -16.56 3.84 -1.06
N ILE A 25 -15.83 3.46 -0.02
CA ILE A 25 -16.37 3.44 1.35
C ILE A 25 -16.59 4.89 1.85
N SER A 26 -15.67 5.81 1.57
CA SER A 26 -15.83 7.23 1.91
C SER A 26 -17.11 7.80 1.28
N ASP A 27 -17.34 7.54 0.00
CA ASP A 27 -18.55 7.98 -0.71
C ASP A 27 -19.84 7.39 -0.07
N LEU A 28 -19.82 6.12 0.33
CA LEU A 28 -20.94 5.46 1.04
C LEU A 28 -21.21 6.10 2.42
N LEU A 29 -20.17 6.63 3.07
CA LEU A 29 -20.27 7.36 4.32
C LEU A 29 -20.70 8.83 4.13
N GLY A 30 -20.83 9.29 2.88
CA GLY A 30 -21.12 10.69 2.55
C GLY A 30 -19.88 11.59 2.62
N LEU A 31 -18.70 11.02 2.81
CA LEU A 31 -17.42 11.73 2.85
C LEU A 31 -16.88 11.86 1.42
N THR A 32 -17.25 12.93 0.75
CA THR A 32 -16.88 13.19 -0.65
C THR A 32 -15.58 14.00 -0.76
N GLY A 33 -15.04 14.11 -1.98
CA GLY A 33 -13.86 14.94 -2.26
C GLY A 33 -12.53 14.17 -2.25
N TYR A 34 -12.54 12.85 -2.01
CA TYR A 34 -11.34 12.04 -2.14
C TYR A 34 -11.18 11.49 -3.57
N ARG A 35 -10.00 11.66 -4.13
CA ARG A 35 -9.56 10.95 -5.32
C ARG A 35 -8.40 10.03 -4.95
N VAL A 36 -8.61 8.74 -5.13
CA VAL A 36 -7.57 7.73 -4.90
C VAL A 36 -7.03 7.27 -6.25
N ILE A 37 -5.72 7.33 -6.40
CA ILE A 37 -4.97 6.77 -7.52
C ILE A 37 -4.12 5.61 -7.04
N GLY A 38 -3.68 4.76 -7.95
CA GLY A 38 -2.72 3.70 -7.69
C GLY A 38 -1.28 4.16 -7.95
N SER A 39 -0.34 3.69 -7.14
CA SER A 39 1.06 3.65 -7.50
C SER A 39 1.43 2.19 -7.75
N ARG A 40 1.47 1.79 -9.04
CA ARG A 40 1.84 0.43 -9.43
C ARG A 40 3.34 0.27 -9.30
N SER A 41 3.75 -0.84 -8.69
CA SER A 41 5.14 -1.21 -8.43
C SER A 41 5.39 -2.61 -8.94
N ASN A 42 6.33 -2.75 -9.86
CA ASN A 42 6.68 -4.02 -10.48
C ASN A 42 7.93 -4.62 -9.83
N TYR A 43 8.00 -5.95 -9.83
CA TYR A 43 9.10 -6.69 -9.23
C TYR A 43 9.48 -7.89 -10.09
N ILE A 44 10.78 -8.21 -10.10
CA ILE A 44 11.32 -9.48 -10.59
C ILE A 44 11.70 -10.33 -9.39
N ILE A 45 11.39 -11.63 -9.45
CA ILE A 45 11.86 -12.62 -8.48
C ILE A 45 12.98 -13.43 -9.13
N LEU A 46 14.12 -13.50 -8.46
CA LEU A 46 15.25 -14.33 -8.85
C LEU A 46 15.24 -15.66 -8.10
N HIS A 47 15.85 -16.66 -8.73
CA HIS A 47 15.97 -18.03 -8.21
C HIS A 47 16.70 -18.05 -6.85
N LYS A 48 16.33 -18.99 -5.96
CA LYS A 48 16.86 -19.16 -4.58
C LYS A 48 18.40 -19.24 -4.49
N ARG A 49 19.07 -19.74 -5.54
CA ARG A 49 20.55 -19.77 -5.56
C ARG A 49 21.16 -18.37 -5.43
N MET A 50 20.42 -17.34 -5.86
CA MET A 50 20.85 -15.94 -5.81
C MET A 50 20.83 -15.38 -4.40
N GLY A 51 19.88 -15.84 -3.56
CA GLY A 51 19.80 -15.41 -2.15
C GLY A 51 21.03 -15.77 -1.33
N LYS A 52 21.74 -16.84 -1.71
CA LYS A 52 23.01 -17.20 -1.05
C LYS A 52 24.12 -16.18 -1.29
N LEU A 53 24.01 -15.36 -2.33
CA LEU A 53 24.99 -14.34 -2.72
C LEU A 53 24.64 -12.97 -2.17
N LEU A 54 23.44 -12.80 -1.59
CA LEU A 54 22.93 -11.52 -1.10
C LEU A 54 22.57 -11.64 0.40
N PRO A 55 23.46 -11.29 1.32
CA PRO A 55 23.23 -11.46 2.75
C PRO A 55 22.34 -10.37 3.37
N MET A 56 22.15 -9.25 2.66
CA MET A 56 21.37 -8.10 3.14
C MET A 56 20.73 -7.35 1.97
N PRO A 57 19.67 -6.55 2.20
CA PRO A 57 19.12 -5.66 1.20
C PRO A 57 20.16 -4.62 0.71
N VAL A 58 20.12 -4.32 -0.59
CA VAL A 58 20.91 -3.27 -1.22
C VAL A 58 19.99 -2.20 -1.77
N TYR A 59 20.25 -0.96 -1.40
CA TYR A 59 19.47 0.22 -1.78
C TYR A 59 20.35 1.25 -2.48
N PRO A 60 19.85 1.98 -3.46
CA PRO A 60 20.51 3.17 -3.94
C PRO A 60 20.35 4.32 -2.93
N VAL A 61 21.10 5.38 -3.11
CA VAL A 61 20.83 6.65 -2.40
C VAL A 61 19.47 7.19 -2.87
N PRO A 62 18.51 7.43 -1.98
CA PRO A 62 17.19 7.93 -2.36
C PRO A 62 17.28 9.30 -3.05
N SER A 63 16.42 9.52 -4.06
CA SER A 63 16.16 10.87 -4.58
C SER A 63 15.02 11.53 -3.81
N ASN A 64 14.75 12.80 -4.08
CA ASN A 64 13.64 13.52 -3.46
C ASN A 64 12.25 12.98 -3.86
N THR A 65 12.17 12.20 -4.94
CA THR A 65 10.90 11.75 -5.52
C THR A 65 10.73 10.24 -5.56
N TYR A 66 11.82 9.48 -5.35
CA TYR A 66 11.81 8.03 -5.50
C TYR A 66 12.88 7.34 -4.66
N MET A 67 12.50 6.28 -3.97
CA MET A 67 13.40 5.48 -3.12
C MET A 67 14.38 4.62 -3.90
N GLY A 68 14.16 4.44 -5.20
CA GLY A 68 15.00 3.61 -6.08
C GLY A 68 14.63 2.13 -6.07
N ILE A 69 15.26 1.38 -6.97
CA ILE A 69 15.10 -0.07 -7.05
C ILE A 69 15.90 -0.71 -5.91
N HIS A 70 15.26 -1.61 -5.19
CA HIS A 70 15.87 -2.37 -4.11
C HIS A 70 16.21 -3.78 -4.60
N ILE A 71 17.31 -4.33 -4.09
CA ILE A 71 17.66 -5.74 -4.24
C ILE A 71 17.52 -6.35 -2.86
N THR A 72 16.50 -7.19 -2.67
CA THR A 72 16.11 -7.64 -1.32
C THR A 72 16.02 -9.17 -1.25
N PRO A 73 16.74 -9.81 -0.31
CA PRO A 73 16.55 -11.24 -0.04
C PRO A 73 15.18 -11.47 0.61
N THR A 74 14.51 -12.54 0.22
CA THR A 74 13.23 -12.95 0.84
C THR A 74 13.47 -14.02 1.90
N VAL A 75 12.48 -14.18 2.79
CA VAL A 75 12.53 -15.23 3.84
C VAL A 75 12.61 -16.64 3.24
N ASP A 76 12.09 -16.84 2.03
CA ASP A 76 12.16 -18.12 1.30
C ASP A 76 13.49 -18.35 0.59
N GLY A 77 14.41 -17.40 0.66
CA GLY A 77 15.74 -17.47 0.03
C GLY A 77 15.79 -17.00 -1.43
N ASN A 78 14.70 -16.48 -1.98
CA ASN A 78 14.72 -15.79 -3.28
C ASN A 78 15.32 -14.38 -3.13
N VAL A 79 15.48 -13.68 -4.24
CA VAL A 79 15.82 -12.25 -4.27
C VAL A 79 14.77 -11.53 -5.10
N THR A 80 14.26 -10.42 -4.60
CA THR A 80 13.42 -9.51 -5.36
C THR A 80 14.23 -8.32 -5.88
N VAL A 81 13.93 -7.90 -7.09
CA VAL A 81 14.46 -6.70 -7.73
C VAL A 81 13.29 -5.78 -8.03
N GLY A 82 13.29 -4.59 -7.46
CA GLY A 82 12.18 -3.64 -7.51
C GLY A 82 12.01 -2.90 -6.19
N PRO A 83 11.03 -2.02 -6.08
CA PRO A 83 10.05 -1.67 -7.12
C PRO A 83 10.60 -0.73 -8.18
N ASP A 84 9.88 -0.62 -9.30
CA ASP A 84 9.71 0.65 -9.99
C ASP A 84 8.46 1.37 -9.42
N ALA A 85 8.08 2.52 -9.96
CA ALA A 85 6.87 3.23 -9.53
C ALA A 85 6.21 3.93 -10.71
N GLU A 86 4.94 3.65 -10.91
CA GLU A 86 4.11 4.25 -11.95
C GLU A 86 2.74 4.60 -11.39
N ASN A 87 2.36 5.88 -11.45
CA ASN A 87 1.02 6.31 -11.05
C ASN A 87 0.00 5.90 -12.11
N THR A 88 -1.15 5.39 -11.66
CA THR A 88 -2.23 4.91 -12.54
C THR A 88 -3.60 5.15 -11.93
N ASP A 89 -4.58 5.43 -12.77
CA ASP A 89 -6.00 5.45 -12.37
C ASP A 89 -6.64 4.04 -12.44
N VAL A 90 -5.92 3.04 -12.99
CA VAL A 90 -6.38 1.64 -13.04
C VAL A 90 -5.91 0.92 -11.79
N LEU A 91 -6.84 0.61 -10.89
CA LEU A 91 -6.54 0.12 -9.54
C LEU A 91 -6.50 -1.41 -9.42
N ASP A 92 -6.75 -2.13 -10.50
CA ASP A 92 -6.84 -3.60 -10.55
C ASP A 92 -5.97 -4.26 -11.64
N ASP A 93 -5.10 -3.49 -12.33
CA ASP A 93 -4.15 -4.03 -13.29
C ASP A 93 -2.82 -4.39 -12.62
N TYR A 94 -2.66 -5.67 -12.30
CA TYR A 94 -1.44 -6.27 -11.72
C TYR A 94 -0.52 -6.88 -12.79
N SER A 95 -0.70 -6.56 -14.06
CA SER A 95 0.21 -7.00 -15.11
C SER A 95 1.58 -6.34 -14.97
N VAL A 96 2.63 -7.04 -15.38
CA VAL A 96 4.00 -6.51 -15.43
C VAL A 96 4.42 -6.39 -16.89
N PRO A 97 4.47 -5.19 -17.47
CA PRO A 97 4.93 -4.99 -18.83
C PRO A 97 6.38 -5.42 -19.03
N GLN A 98 6.70 -5.97 -20.22
CA GLN A 98 8.07 -6.42 -20.52
C GLN A 98 9.09 -5.29 -20.41
N ALA A 99 8.72 -4.07 -20.83
CA ALA A 99 9.58 -2.90 -20.74
C ALA A 99 9.99 -2.57 -19.29
N ASN A 100 9.07 -2.72 -18.32
CA ASN A 100 9.35 -2.54 -16.90
C ASN A 100 10.31 -3.61 -16.37
N MET A 101 10.13 -4.87 -16.79
CA MET A 101 11.06 -5.95 -16.44
C MET A 101 12.48 -5.68 -16.96
N ASP A 102 12.60 -5.25 -18.21
CA ASP A 102 13.90 -4.96 -18.84
C ASP A 102 14.58 -3.79 -18.12
N SER A 103 13.82 -2.73 -17.78
CA SER A 103 14.32 -1.58 -17.01
C SER A 103 14.77 -2.00 -15.61
N LEU A 104 13.96 -2.76 -14.88
CA LEU A 104 14.28 -3.27 -13.54
C LEU A 104 15.57 -4.11 -13.54
N ALA A 105 15.74 -4.95 -14.55
CA ALA A 105 16.95 -5.78 -14.69
C ALA A 105 18.20 -4.93 -14.94
N VAL A 106 18.10 -3.92 -15.81
CA VAL A 106 19.20 -3.03 -16.15
C VAL A 106 19.58 -2.15 -14.95
N GLU A 107 18.60 -1.50 -14.34
CA GLU A 107 18.86 -0.58 -13.21
C GLU A 107 19.31 -1.36 -11.96
N GLY A 108 18.69 -2.51 -11.69
CA GLY A 108 19.10 -3.37 -10.59
C GLY A 108 20.53 -3.92 -10.75
N ALA A 109 20.96 -4.23 -11.98
CA ALA A 109 22.31 -4.70 -12.25
C ALA A 109 23.39 -3.66 -11.95
N LYS A 110 23.05 -2.36 -11.95
CA LYS A 110 23.99 -1.30 -11.53
C LYS A 110 24.30 -1.38 -10.03
N LEU A 111 23.34 -1.84 -9.22
CA LEU A 111 23.50 -2.01 -7.78
C LEU A 111 24.10 -3.39 -7.43
N TRP A 112 23.69 -4.40 -8.16
CA TRP A 112 24.10 -5.79 -7.91
C TRP A 112 24.28 -6.55 -9.23
N PRO A 113 25.51 -6.67 -9.76
CA PRO A 113 25.79 -7.20 -11.10
C PRO A 113 25.42 -8.68 -11.34
N HIS A 114 24.87 -9.36 -10.34
CA HIS A 114 24.47 -10.76 -10.42
C HIS A 114 23.04 -10.98 -10.94
N ILE A 115 22.39 -9.95 -11.49
CA ILE A 115 21.03 -10.06 -12.06
C ILE A 115 21.12 -10.56 -13.49
N PHE A 116 20.92 -11.87 -13.68
CA PHE A 116 20.94 -12.49 -15.01
C PHE A 116 19.54 -12.95 -15.41
N LYS A 117 19.19 -12.80 -16.70
CA LYS A 117 17.88 -13.24 -17.24
C LYS A 117 17.56 -14.70 -16.93
N LYS A 118 18.57 -15.59 -16.98
CA LYS A 118 18.43 -17.02 -16.65
C LYS A 118 18.03 -17.30 -15.20
N ASP A 119 18.17 -16.32 -14.31
CA ASP A 119 17.83 -16.44 -12.89
C ASP A 119 16.48 -15.84 -12.54
N GLN A 120 15.86 -15.13 -13.48
CA GLN A 120 14.52 -14.57 -13.33
C GLN A 120 13.49 -15.69 -13.44
N ILE A 121 12.73 -15.93 -12.38
CA ILE A 121 11.76 -17.03 -12.33
C ILE A 121 10.31 -16.57 -12.36
N ARG A 122 10.04 -15.35 -11.92
CA ARG A 122 8.69 -14.78 -11.86
C ARG A 122 8.73 -13.26 -11.78
N THR A 123 7.60 -12.67 -12.10
CA THR A 123 7.32 -11.25 -11.85
C THR A 123 6.01 -11.11 -11.09
N PHE A 124 5.84 -9.99 -10.40
CA PHE A 124 4.57 -9.58 -9.82
C PHE A 124 4.50 -8.06 -9.74
N ALA A 125 3.30 -7.54 -9.62
CA ALA A 125 3.05 -6.13 -9.32
C ALA A 125 2.23 -5.99 -8.05
N GLY A 126 2.42 -4.88 -7.36
CA GLY A 126 1.55 -4.39 -6.30
C GLY A 126 1.03 -3.00 -6.65
N ILE A 127 -0.11 -2.61 -6.11
CA ILE A 127 -0.65 -1.25 -6.29
C ILE A 127 -0.87 -0.66 -4.90
N GLN A 128 -0.19 0.45 -4.64
CA GLN A 128 -0.36 1.20 -3.39
C GLN A 128 -1.40 2.30 -3.58
N PRO A 129 -2.31 2.51 -2.62
CA PRO A 129 -3.26 3.60 -2.68
C PRO A 129 -2.56 4.92 -2.38
N LYS A 130 -2.70 5.89 -3.26
CA LYS A 130 -2.37 7.29 -2.97
C LYS A 130 -3.63 8.11 -3.09
N TRP A 131 -3.84 9.07 -2.19
CA TRP A 131 -4.88 10.04 -2.42
C TRP A 131 -4.28 11.37 -2.87
N VAL A 132 -5.01 12.05 -3.72
CA VAL A 132 -4.58 13.31 -4.33
C VAL A 132 -5.61 14.38 -4.08
N ASP A 133 -5.16 15.62 -3.95
CA ASP A 133 -6.05 16.78 -3.85
C ASP A 133 -6.68 17.13 -5.21
N GLU A 134 -7.44 18.20 -5.24
CA GLU A 134 -8.11 18.72 -6.44
C GLU A 134 -7.16 19.13 -7.57
N ASN A 135 -5.90 19.44 -7.22
CA ASN A 135 -4.84 19.77 -8.18
C ASN A 135 -4.07 18.54 -8.65
N GLY A 136 -4.38 17.36 -8.13
CA GLY A 136 -3.67 16.11 -8.42
C GLY A 136 -2.36 15.93 -7.64
N ALA A 137 -2.08 16.77 -6.64
CA ALA A 137 -0.93 16.62 -5.78
C ALA A 137 -1.15 15.49 -4.75
N ILE A 138 -0.17 14.58 -4.66
CA ILE A 138 -0.19 13.47 -3.71
C ILE A 138 -0.11 14.04 -2.30
N GLN A 139 -1.01 13.57 -1.44
CA GLN A 139 -1.14 13.96 -0.05
C GLN A 139 -0.65 12.84 0.88
N ASP A 140 -0.31 13.20 2.11
CA ASP A 140 0.04 12.24 3.16
C ASP A 140 -1.20 11.47 3.64
N TRP A 141 -1.01 10.41 4.41
CA TRP A 141 -2.07 9.59 4.99
C TRP A 141 -3.14 10.43 5.66
N LYS A 142 -4.38 10.14 5.35
CA LYS A 142 -5.53 10.80 5.97
C LYS A 142 -6.19 9.86 6.97
N VAL A 143 -6.28 10.30 8.21
CA VAL A 143 -7.10 9.68 9.25
C VAL A 143 -8.03 10.76 9.80
N GLU A 144 -9.32 10.56 9.65
CA GLU A 144 -10.29 11.55 10.10
C GLU A 144 -11.58 10.95 10.64
N ILE A 145 -12.24 11.70 11.50
CA ILE A 145 -13.61 11.49 11.95
C ILE A 145 -14.39 12.76 11.63
N ARG A 146 -15.50 12.63 10.92
CA ARG A 146 -16.40 13.71 10.53
C ARG A 146 -17.76 13.46 11.16
N ASP A 147 -17.91 13.81 12.44
CA ASP A 147 -19.13 13.59 13.22
C ASP A 147 -20.33 14.35 12.63
N ASP A 148 -20.07 15.42 11.88
CA ASP A 148 -21.07 16.22 11.16
C ASP A 148 -21.65 15.52 9.92
N VAL A 149 -20.94 14.54 9.34
CA VAL A 149 -21.33 13.83 8.10
C VAL A 149 -21.56 12.34 8.37
N ALA A 150 -20.63 11.71 9.04
CA ALA A 150 -20.62 10.27 9.31
C ALA A 150 -20.26 10.01 10.78
N PRO A 151 -21.23 10.19 11.70
CA PRO A 151 -20.99 9.95 13.13
C PRO A 151 -20.58 8.49 13.35
N ASN A 152 -19.62 8.29 14.25
CA ASN A 152 -19.04 6.97 14.57
C ASN A 152 -18.36 6.28 13.36
N ALA A 153 -17.78 7.05 12.46
CA ALA A 153 -16.97 6.52 11.38
C ALA A 153 -15.56 7.10 11.41
N VAL A 154 -14.54 6.23 11.32
CA VAL A 154 -13.15 6.60 11.11
C VAL A 154 -12.80 6.31 9.66
N ASN A 155 -12.29 7.31 8.95
CA ASN A 155 -11.95 7.21 7.54
C ASN A 155 -10.42 7.28 7.36
N LEU A 156 -9.83 6.19 6.87
CA LEU A 156 -8.41 6.12 6.54
C LEU A 156 -8.26 6.08 5.02
N VAL A 157 -7.59 7.09 4.46
CA VAL A 157 -7.39 7.22 3.01
C VAL A 157 -5.91 7.39 2.71
N GLY A 158 -5.44 6.73 1.65
CA GLY A 158 -4.07 6.84 1.18
C GLY A 158 -3.04 6.15 2.08
N ILE A 159 -3.46 5.17 2.87
CA ILE A 159 -2.53 4.38 3.70
C ILE A 159 -1.74 3.45 2.79
N GLU A 160 -0.56 3.90 2.41
CA GLU A 160 0.41 3.16 1.59
C GLU A 160 1.62 2.69 2.41
N SER A 161 2.74 2.34 1.79
CA SER A 161 3.98 2.03 2.51
C SER A 161 4.45 3.24 3.34
N PRO A 162 4.86 3.01 4.61
CA PRO A 162 5.03 1.76 5.32
C PRO A 162 3.82 1.32 6.18
N GLY A 163 2.60 1.41 5.67
CA GLY A 163 1.35 1.17 6.40
C GLY A 163 1.27 -0.19 7.09
N LEU A 164 1.82 -1.25 6.48
CA LEU A 164 1.85 -2.57 7.12
C LEU A 164 2.73 -2.55 8.39
N THR A 165 3.93 -2.02 8.31
CA THR A 165 4.83 -1.87 9.46
C THR A 165 4.25 -0.92 10.51
N GLY A 166 3.59 0.15 10.07
CA GLY A 166 2.94 1.15 10.91
C GLY A 166 1.53 0.77 11.39
N SER A 167 1.01 -0.43 11.06
CA SER A 167 -0.39 -0.78 11.31
C SER A 167 -0.76 -0.78 12.79
N VAL A 168 0.10 -1.31 13.67
CA VAL A 168 -0.17 -1.36 15.12
C VAL A 168 -0.22 0.03 15.75
N PRO A 169 0.78 0.92 15.58
CA PRO A 169 0.67 2.29 16.08
C PRO A 169 -0.48 3.07 15.45
N LEU A 170 -0.77 2.86 14.15
CA LEU A 170 -1.91 3.49 13.50
C LEU A 170 -3.24 3.02 14.12
N ALA A 171 -3.40 1.73 14.39
CA ALA A 171 -4.58 1.20 15.06
C ALA A 171 -4.76 1.79 16.47
N ARG A 172 -3.68 1.92 17.24
CA ARG A 172 -3.72 2.58 18.55
C ARG A 172 -4.14 4.04 18.45
N TYR A 173 -3.63 4.75 17.46
CA TYR A 173 -4.04 6.14 17.19
C TYR A 173 -5.54 6.23 16.87
N VAL A 174 -6.04 5.36 15.99
CA VAL A 174 -7.47 5.28 15.65
C VAL A 174 -8.34 5.00 16.87
N ILE A 175 -7.95 4.03 17.69
CA ILE A 175 -8.67 3.72 18.94
C ILE A 175 -8.66 4.94 19.88
N GLY A 176 -7.56 5.65 20.00
CA GLY A 176 -7.48 6.88 20.80
C GLY A 176 -8.50 7.93 20.34
N LEU A 177 -8.60 8.17 19.02
CA LEU A 177 -9.60 9.08 18.45
C LEU A 177 -11.05 8.65 18.74
N MET A 178 -11.31 7.35 18.72
CA MET A 178 -12.64 6.80 19.05
C MET A 178 -12.94 6.97 20.54
N GLN A 179 -11.96 6.75 21.42
CA GLN A 179 -12.11 6.88 22.87
C GLN A 179 -12.35 8.32 23.35
N GLU A 180 -11.98 9.32 22.57
CA GLU A 180 -12.32 10.72 22.82
C GLU A 180 -13.87 10.96 22.75
N ARG A 181 -14.59 10.07 22.08
CA ARG A 181 -16.03 10.18 21.79
C ARG A 181 -16.88 9.15 22.53
N GLU A 182 -16.34 7.99 22.77
CA GLU A 182 -17.04 6.87 23.41
C GLU A 182 -16.10 6.09 24.34
N LYS A 183 -16.56 5.80 25.52
CA LYS A 183 -15.82 4.96 26.46
C LYS A 183 -16.00 3.50 26.08
N PHE A 184 -14.89 2.82 25.74
CA PHE A 184 -14.87 1.37 25.53
C PHE A 184 -14.58 0.64 26.84
N GLU A 185 -15.33 -0.42 27.09
CA GLU A 185 -15.01 -1.35 28.17
C GLU A 185 -13.92 -2.32 27.69
N GLU A 186 -12.95 -2.58 28.53
CA GLU A 186 -11.95 -3.61 28.26
C GLU A 186 -12.60 -4.99 28.25
N ASN A 187 -12.25 -5.80 27.27
CA ASN A 187 -12.67 -7.20 27.25
C ASN A 187 -11.61 -8.03 27.99
N PRO A 188 -11.86 -8.44 29.27
CA PRO A 188 -10.87 -9.15 30.07
C PRO A 188 -10.53 -10.57 29.57
N GLY A 189 -11.24 -11.04 28.54
CA GLY A 189 -10.97 -12.32 27.91
C GLY A 189 -10.18 -12.23 26.60
N PHE A 190 -9.65 -11.04 26.28
CA PHE A 190 -8.86 -10.83 25.06
C PHE A 190 -7.41 -10.54 25.48
N ASP A 191 -6.57 -11.59 25.47
CA ASP A 191 -5.11 -11.53 25.63
C ASP A 191 -4.43 -11.55 24.24
#